data_cfeaf77e663d8e2417efaacdbe254f6a
#
_entry.id   cfeaf77e663d8e2417efaacdbe254f6a
#
_cell.length_a   1.000
_cell.length_b   1.000
_cell.length_c   1.000
_cell.angle_alpha   90.00
_cell.angle_beta   90.00
_cell.angle_gamma   90.00
#
_symmetry.space_group_name_H-M   'P 1'
#
loop_
_entity.id
_entity.type
_entity.pdbx_description
1 polymer ?
#
loop_
_entity_poly.entity_id
_entity_poly.type
_entity_poly.pdbx_seq_one_letter_code
_entity_poly.pdbx_strand_id
1 'polypeptide(L)'
;MRVRNARLRNIGFSSCGAARLSFRPRRSTMLQERIPDLAKCVEPDRVRREVYTDPEIFELEMQRIHEQVWIYCGHESQVPKPGDYYTVQIGRQPMLMVRGAEGRISVLYNRCPHRGNMMCGDRHGNTGEFFRCSYHAWTFQHDGRLRSIPMMESGYAGTRYGRDNPDCSMKRAARVESYRGFVFASLAQGGPALAEFLGASRVAFDDMCDRAPAGEVEIVPNCFRVIQHSNWKIFLENQLDALHPSVVHQSTGRAAHEVEKQIEKRTGKAPLSYHMLSAFATVTIDKWDNFQTLNYPYGHCILTGYMGLRPKDPDTVAYEKTLIKAYGKQRTEEILAVNIHHVLIYPGLSVQSPLQQLRAVRPLGVDRTLTEIWHFRLKGAPEAIYRRSLAYYNLVNSPATLINADDLENFWKCHQGLASDGGDWVSFGRHHGHDLEKDGTVETAPNCGTSEAPMRNQMKAWAQYMRA
;
A
#
# COMPACT_ATOMS: atom_id res chain seq x y z
N MET A 1 44.82 -49.92 -11.03
CA MET A 1 43.54 -50.06 -10.37
C MET A 1 42.44 -49.38 -11.17
N ARG A 2 41.52 -50.18 -11.75
CA ARG A 2 40.52 -49.72 -12.75
C ARG A 2 39.35 -49.09 -12.04
N VAL A 3 38.97 -47.85 -12.39
CA VAL A 3 37.74 -47.21 -11.98
C VAL A 3 36.69 -47.41 -13.07
N ARG A 4 35.55 -48.02 -12.68
CA ARG A 4 34.43 -48.34 -13.58
C ARG A 4 33.57 -47.08 -13.86
N ASN A 5 33.27 -46.80 -15.09
CA ASN A 5 32.27 -45.83 -15.57
C ASN A 5 30.85 -46.33 -15.26
N ALA A 6 30.10 -45.54 -14.49
CA ALA A 6 28.66 -45.71 -14.32
C ALA A 6 27.91 -44.82 -15.32
N ARG A 7 27.12 -45.47 -16.18
CA ARG A 7 26.26 -44.80 -17.18
C ARG A 7 25.06 -44.11 -16.47
N LEU A 8 24.95 -42.82 -16.64
CA LEU A 8 23.72 -42.09 -16.29
C LEU A 8 22.66 -42.36 -17.37
N ARG A 9 21.53 -42.90 -16.96
CA ARG A 9 20.33 -43.09 -17.80
C ARG A 9 19.64 -41.76 -18.03
N ASN A 10 19.39 -41.42 -19.30
CA ASN A 10 18.53 -40.32 -19.73
C ASN A 10 17.12 -40.49 -19.19
N ILE A 11 16.69 -39.54 -18.34
CA ILE A 11 15.25 -39.35 -17.99
C ILE A 11 14.73 -38.32 -18.98
N GLY A 12 13.86 -38.80 -19.89
CA GLY A 12 13.21 -37.94 -20.88
C GLY A 12 12.27 -36.92 -20.20
N PHE A 13 12.54 -35.65 -20.43
CA PHE A 13 11.57 -34.59 -20.13
C PHE A 13 10.49 -34.61 -21.17
N SER A 14 9.28 -34.99 -20.77
CA SER A 14 8.06 -34.83 -21.55
C SER A 14 7.79 -33.33 -21.72
N SER A 15 7.72 -32.88 -22.96
CA SER A 15 7.37 -31.53 -23.36
C SER A 15 5.93 -31.20 -22.94
N CYS A 16 5.80 -30.41 -21.87
CA CYS A 16 4.53 -29.79 -21.49
C CYS A 16 4.22 -28.69 -22.53
N GLY A 17 3.17 -28.88 -23.30
CA GLY A 17 2.77 -27.97 -24.37
C GLY A 17 2.49 -26.57 -23.84
N ALA A 18 3.26 -25.60 -24.32
CA ALA A 18 3.00 -24.18 -24.11
C ALA A 18 1.71 -23.81 -24.85
N ALA A 19 0.60 -23.67 -24.13
CA ALA A 19 -0.61 -23.05 -24.65
C ALA A 19 -0.28 -21.59 -24.98
N ARG A 20 -0.15 -21.30 -26.28
CA ARG A 20 -0.06 -19.91 -26.77
C ARG A 20 -1.41 -19.23 -26.52
N LEU A 21 -1.51 -18.45 -25.47
CA LEU A 21 -2.57 -17.48 -25.30
C LEU A 21 -2.41 -16.41 -26.40
N SER A 22 -3.21 -16.55 -27.46
CA SER A 22 -3.32 -15.52 -28.49
C SER A 22 -4.11 -14.34 -27.94
N PHE A 23 -3.42 -13.31 -27.49
CA PHE A 23 -4.00 -12.01 -27.19
C PHE A 23 -4.47 -11.38 -28.51
N ARG A 24 -5.79 -11.46 -28.79
CA ARG A 24 -6.41 -10.58 -29.79
C ARG A 24 -6.88 -9.32 -29.08
N PRO A 25 -6.41 -8.12 -29.45
CA PRO A 25 -6.97 -6.88 -28.92
C PRO A 25 -8.41 -6.72 -29.45
N ARG A 26 -9.41 -6.97 -28.60
CA ARG A 26 -10.79 -6.58 -28.89
C ARG A 26 -10.92 -5.07 -28.68
N ARG A 27 -11.49 -4.41 -29.68
CA ARG A 27 -11.57 -2.97 -29.91
C ARG A 27 -12.23 -2.20 -28.74
N SER A 28 -11.73 -0.98 -28.49
CA SER A 28 -12.16 -0.01 -27.48
C SER A 28 -13.65 0.41 -27.53
N THR A 29 -14.38 0.09 -28.58
CA THR A 29 -15.79 0.47 -28.79
C THR A 29 -16.76 -0.31 -27.87
N MET A 30 -16.45 -1.56 -27.47
CA MET A 30 -17.32 -2.32 -26.56
C MET A 30 -17.21 -1.85 -25.09
N LEU A 31 -16.12 -1.20 -24.71
CA LEU A 31 -15.91 -0.69 -23.36
C LEU A 31 -16.79 0.53 -23.06
N GLN A 32 -17.02 1.41 -24.05
CA GLN A 32 -17.84 2.63 -23.87
C GLN A 32 -19.34 2.30 -23.68
N GLU A 33 -19.84 1.23 -24.27
CA GLU A 33 -21.24 0.82 -24.13
C GLU A 33 -21.56 0.19 -22.75
N ARG A 34 -20.55 -0.31 -22.02
CA ARG A 34 -20.70 -0.88 -20.67
C ARG A 34 -20.69 0.16 -19.52
N ILE A 35 -20.26 1.40 -19.78
CA ILE A 35 -20.16 2.44 -18.75
C ILE A 35 -21.48 2.70 -18.00
N PRO A 36 -22.67 2.74 -18.65
CA PRO A 36 -23.93 2.87 -17.94
C PRO A 36 -24.22 1.71 -16.98
N ASP A 37 -23.73 0.51 -17.28
CA ASP A 37 -23.93 -0.68 -16.44
C ASP A 37 -23.02 -0.69 -15.20
N LEU A 38 -21.84 -0.09 -15.27
CA LEU A 38 -20.93 0.03 -14.12
C LEU A 38 -21.57 0.81 -12.97
N ALA A 39 -22.38 1.84 -13.28
CA ALA A 39 -23.09 2.59 -12.25
C ALA A 39 -24.12 1.73 -11.47
N LYS A 40 -24.63 0.67 -12.10
CA LYS A 40 -25.58 -0.29 -11.50
C LYS A 40 -24.86 -1.42 -10.73
N CYS A 41 -23.53 -1.49 -10.81
CA CYS A 41 -22.76 -2.49 -10.08
C CYS A 41 -22.68 -2.19 -8.58
N VAL A 42 -22.98 -0.97 -8.15
CA VAL A 42 -22.89 -0.54 -6.75
C VAL A 42 -24.25 -0.05 -6.29
N GLU A 43 -24.79 -0.69 -5.27
CA GLU A 43 -25.97 -0.27 -4.51
C GLU A 43 -25.55 0.20 -3.10
N PRO A 44 -26.43 0.80 -2.34
CA PRO A 44 -26.06 1.37 -1.03
C PRO A 44 -25.45 0.37 -0.04
N ASP A 45 -25.84 -0.90 -0.10
CA ASP A 45 -25.47 -1.96 0.84
C ASP A 45 -24.86 -3.21 0.19
N ARG A 46 -24.59 -3.16 -1.14
CA ARG A 46 -24.03 -4.31 -1.87
C ARG A 46 -23.37 -3.90 -3.18
N VAL A 47 -22.53 -4.78 -3.70
CA VAL A 47 -21.84 -4.58 -4.97
C VAL A 47 -21.88 -5.86 -5.80
N ARG A 48 -21.91 -5.73 -7.12
CA ARG A 48 -21.86 -6.86 -8.04
C ARG A 48 -20.51 -7.57 -7.96
N ARG A 49 -20.52 -8.91 -7.96
CA ARG A 49 -19.30 -9.73 -7.90
C ARG A 49 -18.32 -9.46 -9.05
N GLU A 50 -18.82 -9.06 -10.22
CA GLU A 50 -18.02 -8.71 -11.40
C GLU A 50 -17.03 -7.57 -11.12
N VAL A 51 -17.31 -6.69 -10.16
CA VAL A 51 -16.39 -5.64 -9.72
C VAL A 51 -15.05 -6.22 -9.22
N TYR A 52 -15.06 -7.47 -8.74
CA TYR A 52 -13.85 -8.17 -8.30
C TYR A 52 -13.28 -9.14 -9.33
N THR A 53 -14.07 -9.61 -10.28
CA THR A 53 -13.71 -10.77 -11.11
C THR A 53 -13.62 -10.48 -12.60
N ASP A 54 -14.19 -9.37 -13.07
CA ASP A 54 -14.16 -9.02 -14.50
C ASP A 54 -12.82 -8.34 -14.87
N PRO A 55 -12.02 -8.92 -15.79
CA PRO A 55 -10.75 -8.36 -16.20
C PRO A 55 -10.87 -7.04 -16.99
N GLU A 56 -12.01 -6.78 -17.64
CA GLU A 56 -12.23 -5.53 -18.36
C GLU A 56 -12.50 -4.39 -17.38
N ILE A 57 -13.28 -4.64 -16.32
CA ILE A 57 -13.46 -3.71 -15.20
C ILE A 57 -12.12 -3.39 -14.55
N PHE A 58 -11.29 -4.41 -14.32
CA PHE A 58 -9.95 -4.22 -13.76
C PHE A 58 -9.07 -3.30 -14.63
N GLU A 59 -9.08 -3.45 -15.95
CA GLU A 59 -8.30 -2.55 -16.83
C GLU A 59 -8.83 -1.10 -16.79
N LEU A 60 -10.13 -0.92 -16.67
CA LEU A 60 -10.72 0.41 -16.46
C LEU A 60 -10.32 1.01 -15.11
N GLU A 61 -10.26 0.21 -14.04
CA GLU A 61 -9.76 0.66 -12.73
C GLU A 61 -8.33 1.19 -12.80
N MET A 62 -7.45 0.50 -13.56
CA MET A 62 -6.08 0.99 -13.76
C MET A 62 -6.07 2.36 -14.41
N GLN A 63 -6.87 2.57 -15.45
CA GLN A 63 -6.92 3.80 -16.24
C GLN A 63 -7.65 4.94 -15.51
N ARG A 64 -8.77 4.65 -14.82
CA ARG A 64 -9.69 5.65 -14.26
C ARG A 64 -9.46 5.93 -12.79
N ILE A 65 -8.84 5.00 -12.07
CA ILE A 65 -8.53 5.16 -10.65
C ILE A 65 -7.02 5.30 -10.48
N HIS A 66 -6.26 4.22 -10.65
CA HIS A 66 -4.85 4.18 -10.27
C HIS A 66 -3.95 5.14 -11.06
N GLU A 67 -4.26 5.44 -12.32
CA GLU A 67 -3.50 6.40 -13.15
C GLU A 67 -4.01 7.85 -13.02
N GLN A 68 -5.13 8.09 -12.32
CA GLN A 68 -5.73 9.42 -12.18
C GLN A 68 -5.53 10.06 -10.80
N VAL A 69 -5.58 9.27 -9.74
CA VAL A 69 -5.49 9.79 -8.37
C VAL A 69 -4.04 9.88 -7.88
N TRP A 70 -3.84 10.43 -6.69
CA TRP A 70 -2.55 10.41 -6.02
C TRP A 70 -2.21 9.01 -5.51
N ILE A 71 -1.08 8.47 -5.94
CA ILE A 71 -0.56 7.17 -5.53
C ILE A 71 0.74 7.35 -4.74
N TYR A 72 0.83 6.69 -3.61
CA TYR A 72 2.05 6.64 -2.80
C TYR A 72 3.19 5.96 -3.58
N CYS A 73 4.31 6.66 -3.71
CA CYS A 73 5.49 6.21 -4.46
C CYS A 73 6.62 5.72 -3.56
N GLY A 74 6.70 6.23 -2.34
CA GLY A 74 7.77 5.90 -1.41
C GLY A 74 7.98 6.99 -0.38
N HIS A 75 9.03 6.85 0.42
CA HIS A 75 9.45 7.85 1.39
C HIS A 75 10.79 8.47 0.98
N GLU A 76 10.99 9.76 1.24
CA GLU A 76 12.21 10.49 0.85
C GLU A 76 13.50 9.86 1.39
N SER A 77 13.41 9.18 2.54
CA SER A 77 14.56 8.46 3.11
C SER A 77 15.00 7.22 2.32
N GLN A 78 14.23 6.78 1.32
CA GLN A 78 14.66 5.71 0.40
C GLN A 78 15.63 6.21 -0.67
N VAL A 79 15.63 7.51 -0.91
CA VAL A 79 16.49 8.18 -1.91
C VAL A 79 17.21 9.37 -1.26
N PRO A 80 18.09 9.13 -0.25
CA PRO A 80 18.65 10.20 0.56
C PRO A 80 19.68 11.08 -0.17
N LYS A 81 20.32 10.57 -1.23
CA LYS A 81 21.40 11.26 -1.95
C LYS A 81 21.00 11.55 -3.41
N PRO A 82 21.58 12.59 -4.04
CA PRO A 82 21.43 12.81 -5.46
C PRO A 82 21.77 11.54 -6.28
N GLY A 83 20.93 11.22 -7.25
CA GLY A 83 21.05 10.03 -8.07
C GLY A 83 20.46 8.76 -7.47
N ASP A 84 20.13 8.73 -6.17
CA ASP A 84 19.42 7.61 -5.57
C ASP A 84 18.03 7.50 -6.20
N TYR A 85 17.65 6.27 -6.54
CA TYR A 85 16.35 5.97 -7.10
C TYR A 85 15.67 4.79 -6.41
N TYR A 86 14.34 4.77 -6.51
CA TYR A 86 13.49 3.66 -6.11
C TYR A 86 12.44 3.40 -7.21
N THR A 87 12.27 2.13 -7.65
CA THR A 87 11.25 1.76 -8.65
C THR A 87 9.91 1.52 -7.99
N VAL A 88 8.85 2.04 -8.60
CA VAL A 88 7.47 1.91 -8.12
C VAL A 88 6.54 1.68 -9.30
N GLN A 89 5.36 1.11 -9.05
CA GLN A 89 4.31 0.94 -10.05
C GLN A 89 3.13 1.86 -9.74
N ILE A 90 2.65 2.60 -10.75
CA ILE A 90 1.41 3.38 -10.71
C ILE A 90 0.48 2.82 -11.79
N GLY A 91 -0.63 2.21 -11.40
CA GLY A 91 -1.50 1.49 -12.33
C GLY A 91 -0.70 0.46 -13.13
N ARG A 92 -0.70 0.59 -14.46
CA ARG A 92 0.10 -0.26 -15.36
C ARG A 92 1.51 0.28 -15.63
N GLN A 93 1.86 1.47 -15.10
CA GLN A 93 3.08 2.16 -15.48
C GLN A 93 4.24 1.85 -14.52
N PRO A 94 5.37 1.32 -15.02
CA PRO A 94 6.60 1.25 -14.25
C PRO A 94 7.20 2.65 -14.12
N MET A 95 7.45 3.10 -12.89
CA MET A 95 7.92 4.44 -12.57
C MET A 95 9.24 4.39 -11.78
N LEU A 96 9.93 5.52 -11.76
CA LEU A 96 11.15 5.78 -10.98
C LEU A 96 10.93 7.00 -10.11
N MET A 97 11.02 6.84 -8.79
CA MET A 97 11.22 7.94 -7.86
C MET A 97 12.72 8.19 -7.73
N VAL A 98 13.18 9.40 -7.97
CA VAL A 98 14.61 9.75 -7.98
C VAL A 98 14.85 11.10 -7.32
N ARG A 99 15.96 11.22 -6.57
CA ARG A 99 16.42 12.49 -6.04
C ARG A 99 17.37 13.18 -7.01
N GLY A 100 17.02 14.38 -7.42
CA GLY A 100 17.85 15.22 -8.27
C GLY A 100 18.99 15.89 -7.53
N ALA A 101 19.92 16.51 -8.25
CA ALA A 101 21.09 17.20 -7.71
C ALA A 101 20.71 18.35 -6.76
N GLU A 102 19.59 19.04 -7.00
CA GLU A 102 19.07 20.12 -6.15
C GLU A 102 18.22 19.61 -4.96
N GLY A 103 18.24 18.32 -4.69
CA GLY A 103 17.47 17.69 -3.61
C GLY A 103 16.00 17.44 -3.91
N ARG A 104 15.47 17.90 -5.05
CA ARG A 104 14.06 17.68 -5.44
C ARG A 104 13.82 16.24 -5.87
N ILE A 105 12.63 15.71 -5.52
CA ILE A 105 12.16 14.41 -5.98
C ILE A 105 11.46 14.56 -7.33
N SER A 106 11.80 13.68 -8.26
CA SER A 106 11.06 13.47 -9.50
C SER A 106 10.49 12.06 -9.56
N VAL A 107 9.35 11.90 -10.22
CA VAL A 107 8.78 10.59 -10.53
C VAL A 107 8.65 10.50 -12.05
N LEU A 108 9.38 9.55 -12.65
CA LEU A 108 9.54 9.42 -14.10
C LEU A 108 9.01 8.07 -14.55
N TYR A 109 8.50 7.98 -15.78
CA TYR A 109 8.28 6.69 -16.41
C TYR A 109 9.63 5.96 -16.58
N ASN A 110 9.70 4.73 -16.10
CA ASN A 110 10.92 3.90 -16.19
C ASN A 110 11.12 3.36 -17.59
N ARG A 111 11.22 4.28 -18.57
CA ARG A 111 11.26 3.95 -20.00
C ARG A 111 12.10 4.95 -20.78
N CYS A 112 13.07 4.44 -21.53
CA CYS A 112 13.83 5.23 -22.51
C CYS A 112 12.92 5.61 -23.70
N PRO A 113 12.84 6.89 -24.09
CA PRO A 113 12.00 7.32 -25.21
C PRO A 113 12.48 6.79 -26.57
N HIS A 114 13.76 6.38 -26.68
CA HIS A 114 14.31 5.89 -27.95
C HIS A 114 13.59 4.59 -28.41
N ARG A 115 13.75 3.48 -27.68
CA ARG A 115 13.15 2.17 -28.03
C ARG A 115 12.48 1.48 -26.85
N GLY A 116 12.07 2.23 -25.84
CA GLY A 116 11.29 1.67 -24.74
C GLY A 116 12.07 0.85 -23.72
N ASN A 117 13.42 0.80 -23.81
CA ASN A 117 14.22 0.07 -22.84
C ASN A 117 13.98 0.59 -21.41
N MET A 118 13.84 -0.31 -20.45
CA MET A 118 13.73 0.04 -19.04
C MET A 118 15.03 0.70 -18.56
N MET A 119 14.93 1.86 -17.89
CA MET A 119 16.11 2.61 -17.48
C MET A 119 16.80 2.00 -16.27
N CYS A 120 16.04 1.57 -15.27
CA CYS A 120 16.52 0.93 -14.06
C CYS A 120 15.78 -0.38 -13.86
N GLY A 121 16.50 -1.51 -13.92
CA GLY A 121 15.95 -2.85 -13.70
C GLY A 121 15.87 -3.24 -12.23
N ASP A 122 16.79 -2.70 -11.43
CA ASP A 122 16.84 -2.95 -9.98
C ASP A 122 15.81 -2.08 -9.23
N ARG A 123 15.40 -2.57 -8.07
CA ARG A 123 14.40 -1.89 -7.26
C ARG A 123 14.89 -0.56 -6.70
N HIS A 124 16.14 -0.46 -6.36
CA HIS A 124 16.80 0.75 -5.85
C HIS A 124 18.27 0.75 -6.24
N GLY A 125 18.86 1.91 -6.26
CA GLY A 125 20.27 2.09 -6.58
C GLY A 125 20.61 3.57 -6.69
N ASN A 126 21.81 3.84 -7.22
CA ASN A 126 22.27 5.20 -7.50
C ASN A 126 22.78 5.26 -8.95
N THR A 127 22.32 6.24 -9.72
CA THR A 127 22.68 6.44 -11.13
C THR A 127 23.87 7.38 -11.34
N GLY A 128 24.48 7.88 -10.24
CA GLY A 128 25.47 8.92 -10.30
C GLY A 128 24.86 10.27 -10.69
N GLU A 129 25.47 10.99 -11.60
CA GLU A 129 25.03 12.33 -11.99
C GLU A 129 23.85 12.37 -12.97
N PHE A 130 23.55 11.25 -13.63
CA PHE A 130 22.53 11.17 -14.69
C PHE A 130 22.13 9.73 -14.99
N PHE A 131 20.97 9.55 -15.60
CA PHE A 131 20.56 8.27 -16.17
C PHE A 131 21.29 7.99 -17.48
N ARG A 132 21.73 6.75 -17.69
CA ARG A 132 22.25 6.26 -18.95
C ARG A 132 21.52 5.01 -19.38
N CYS A 133 20.88 5.06 -20.54
CA CYS A 133 20.22 3.89 -21.12
C CYS A 133 21.26 2.82 -21.48
N SER A 134 21.09 1.61 -21.00
CA SER A 134 22.00 0.49 -21.24
C SER A 134 22.00 0.00 -22.69
N TYR A 135 20.96 0.37 -23.47
CA TYR A 135 20.83 -0.13 -24.84
C TYR A 135 21.61 0.73 -25.86
N HIS A 136 21.35 2.04 -25.94
CA HIS A 136 22.02 2.91 -26.94
C HIS A 136 22.62 4.18 -26.31
N ALA A 137 22.88 4.13 -25.01
CA ALA A 137 23.57 5.17 -24.25
C ALA A 137 22.96 6.59 -24.32
N TRP A 138 21.65 6.73 -24.62
CA TRP A 138 20.98 8.02 -24.40
C TRP A 138 21.05 8.36 -22.92
N THR A 139 21.35 9.61 -22.60
CA THR A 139 21.51 10.08 -21.21
C THR A 139 20.47 11.13 -20.86
N PHE A 140 20.03 11.11 -19.60
CA PHE A 140 18.97 12.00 -19.11
C PHE A 140 19.33 12.54 -17.74
N GLN A 141 18.94 13.77 -17.47
CA GLN A 141 18.98 14.35 -16.14
C GLN A 141 17.99 13.62 -15.19
N HIS A 142 18.14 13.79 -13.87
CA HIS A 142 17.24 13.18 -12.90
C HIS A 142 15.83 13.75 -12.94
N ASP A 143 15.61 14.86 -13.62
CA ASP A 143 14.28 15.39 -13.91
C ASP A 143 13.69 14.89 -15.24
N GLY A 144 14.36 13.97 -15.92
CA GLY A 144 13.95 13.34 -17.18
C GLY A 144 14.38 14.06 -18.44
N ARG A 145 14.88 15.30 -18.39
CA ARG A 145 15.33 16.03 -19.60
C ARG A 145 16.47 15.30 -20.27
N LEU A 146 16.44 15.26 -21.61
CA LEU A 146 17.52 14.70 -22.41
C LEU A 146 18.83 15.46 -22.14
N ARG A 147 19.91 14.73 -21.81
CA ARG A 147 21.27 15.27 -21.65
C ARG A 147 22.08 15.14 -22.93
N SER A 148 22.14 13.93 -23.50
CA SER A 148 22.85 13.70 -24.76
C SER A 148 22.39 12.42 -25.47
N ILE A 149 22.60 12.42 -26.78
CA ILE A 149 22.43 11.25 -27.67
C ILE A 149 23.79 10.99 -28.31
N PRO A 150 24.32 9.75 -28.26
CA PRO A 150 25.54 9.39 -29.03
C PRO A 150 25.36 9.64 -30.50
N MET A 151 26.40 10.09 -31.18
CA MET A 151 26.42 10.39 -32.60
C MET A 151 25.40 11.48 -33.02
N MET A 152 25.10 12.44 -32.14
CA MET A 152 24.10 13.49 -32.38
C MET A 152 24.35 14.21 -33.73
N GLU A 153 25.59 14.62 -34.00
CA GLU A 153 25.93 15.40 -35.19
C GLU A 153 26.03 14.53 -36.47
N SER A 154 26.51 13.29 -36.37
CA SER A 154 26.70 12.42 -37.53
C SER A 154 25.52 11.51 -37.84
N GLY A 155 24.79 11.06 -36.80
CA GLY A 155 23.73 10.10 -36.96
C GLY A 155 22.31 10.69 -36.88
N TYR A 156 22.16 11.88 -36.27
CA TYR A 156 20.85 12.51 -36.06
C TYR A 156 20.72 13.90 -36.71
N ALA A 157 21.77 14.35 -37.45
CA ALA A 157 21.73 15.62 -38.16
C ALA A 157 20.52 15.69 -39.11
N GLY A 158 19.80 16.81 -39.12
CA GLY A 158 18.60 17.02 -39.94
C GLY A 158 17.37 16.22 -39.54
N THR A 159 17.44 15.47 -38.43
CA THR A 159 16.27 14.76 -37.88
C THR A 159 15.60 15.59 -36.78
N ARG A 160 14.38 15.17 -36.36
CA ARG A 160 13.66 15.80 -35.25
C ARG A 160 14.25 15.45 -33.87
N TYR A 161 15.25 14.61 -33.76
CA TYR A 161 15.82 14.16 -32.49
C TYR A 161 16.87 15.15 -31.97
N GLY A 162 16.74 15.58 -30.71
CA GLY A 162 17.63 16.55 -30.09
C GLY A 162 17.14 17.01 -28.73
N ARG A 163 17.93 17.87 -28.07
CA ARG A 163 17.65 18.39 -26.73
C ARG A 163 16.38 19.24 -26.68
N ASP A 164 16.07 19.93 -27.77
CA ASP A 164 14.94 20.85 -27.86
C ASP A 164 13.62 20.12 -28.17
N ASN A 165 13.69 18.83 -28.48
CA ASN A 165 12.49 18.02 -28.69
C ASN A 165 12.08 17.35 -27.36
N PRO A 166 10.92 17.72 -26.75
CA PRO A 166 10.44 17.14 -25.50
C PRO A 166 10.19 15.62 -25.63
N ASP A 167 9.86 15.10 -26.82
CA ASP A 167 9.66 13.66 -27.07
C ASP A 167 10.94 12.84 -26.90
N CYS A 168 12.10 13.49 -26.92
CA CYS A 168 13.38 12.86 -26.65
C CYS A 168 13.72 12.77 -25.15
N SER A 169 12.91 13.32 -24.29
CA SER A 169 13.07 13.29 -22.82
C SER A 169 12.26 12.15 -22.19
N MET A 170 12.66 11.66 -21.02
CA MET A 170 11.85 10.73 -20.24
C MET A 170 10.56 11.42 -19.79
N LYS A 171 9.43 10.75 -19.98
CA LYS A 171 8.12 11.27 -19.51
C LYS A 171 8.09 11.30 -17.99
N ARG A 172 7.52 12.36 -17.43
CA ARG A 172 7.36 12.58 -15.98
C ARG A 172 5.93 12.26 -15.57
N ALA A 173 5.72 11.89 -14.30
CA ALA A 173 4.42 12.00 -13.69
C ALA A 173 3.95 13.47 -13.78
N ALA A 174 2.67 13.68 -14.01
CA ALA A 174 2.13 15.01 -14.21
C ALA A 174 2.23 15.88 -12.95
N ARG A 175 2.04 15.26 -11.79
CA ARG A 175 2.13 15.90 -10.48
C ARG A 175 2.92 15.03 -9.52
N VAL A 176 3.79 15.64 -8.72
CA VAL A 176 4.57 14.98 -7.67
C VAL A 176 4.61 15.91 -6.47
N GLU A 177 4.15 15.44 -5.34
CA GLU A 177 4.16 16.17 -4.07
C GLU A 177 4.63 15.27 -2.93
N SER A 178 5.18 15.85 -1.87
CA SER A 178 5.61 15.15 -0.66
C SER A 178 4.88 15.74 0.54
N TYR A 179 4.36 14.87 1.41
CA TYR A 179 3.80 15.26 2.70
C TYR A 179 4.57 14.56 3.82
N ARG A 180 5.25 15.31 4.69
CA ARG A 180 6.05 14.78 5.81
C ARG A 180 7.07 13.71 5.37
N GLY A 181 7.64 13.82 4.15
CA GLY A 181 8.56 12.85 3.57
C GLY A 181 7.90 11.69 2.81
N PHE A 182 6.58 11.55 2.87
CA PHE A 182 5.83 10.56 2.09
C PHE A 182 5.54 11.13 0.69
N VAL A 183 6.09 10.49 -0.34
CA VAL A 183 6.05 10.96 -1.73
C VAL A 183 4.86 10.36 -2.46
N PHE A 184 4.09 11.21 -3.11
CA PHE A 184 2.95 10.85 -3.95
C PHE A 184 3.13 11.38 -5.36
N ALA A 185 2.58 10.65 -6.32
CA ALA A 185 2.50 11.11 -7.70
C ALA A 185 1.14 10.81 -8.31
N SER A 186 0.73 11.64 -9.27
CA SER A 186 -0.44 11.42 -10.11
C SER A 186 -0.03 11.53 -11.57
N LEU A 187 -0.57 10.68 -12.43
CA LEU A 187 -0.34 10.73 -13.88
C LEU A 187 -1.31 11.69 -14.58
N ALA A 188 -2.37 12.11 -13.88
CA ALA A 188 -3.33 13.10 -14.37
C ALA A 188 -2.83 14.53 -14.15
N GLN A 189 -3.07 15.40 -15.15
CA GLN A 189 -2.75 16.83 -15.08
C GLN A 189 -3.68 17.58 -14.11
N GLY A 190 -4.95 17.19 -14.06
CA GLY A 190 -5.99 17.79 -13.24
C GLY A 190 -6.28 17.01 -11.95
N GLY A 191 -7.29 17.49 -11.22
CA GLY A 191 -7.73 16.90 -9.95
C GLY A 191 -7.27 17.69 -8.73
N PRO A 192 -7.65 17.27 -7.50
CA PRO A 192 -7.35 17.97 -6.26
C PRO A 192 -5.84 18.02 -6.01
N ALA A 193 -5.35 19.06 -5.29
CA ALA A 193 -4.01 19.07 -4.72
C ALA A 193 -3.84 17.94 -3.72
N LEU A 194 -2.60 17.50 -3.44
CA LEU A 194 -2.36 16.39 -2.51
C LEU A 194 -2.97 16.65 -1.12
N ALA A 195 -2.83 17.88 -0.61
CA ALA A 195 -3.37 18.26 0.69
C ALA A 195 -4.91 18.14 0.76
N GLU A 196 -5.60 18.50 -0.31
CA GLU A 196 -7.05 18.36 -0.45
C GLU A 196 -7.45 16.88 -0.58
N PHE A 197 -6.75 16.12 -1.43
CA PHE A 197 -6.98 14.70 -1.60
C PHE A 197 -6.84 13.94 -0.29
N LEU A 198 -5.76 14.17 0.45
CA LEU A 198 -5.52 13.52 1.74
C LEU A 198 -6.55 13.96 2.80
N GLY A 199 -6.97 15.22 2.77
CA GLY A 199 -7.94 15.75 3.73
C GLY A 199 -7.62 15.39 5.18
N ALA A 200 -8.59 14.87 5.90
CA ALA A 200 -8.42 14.40 7.28
C ALA A 200 -7.49 13.17 7.40
N SER A 201 -7.36 12.36 6.35
CA SER A 201 -6.53 11.14 6.36
C SER A 201 -5.03 11.43 6.51
N ARG A 202 -4.59 12.68 6.31
CA ARG A 202 -3.19 13.08 6.59
C ARG A 202 -2.77 12.86 8.04
N VAL A 203 -3.74 12.73 8.96
CA VAL A 203 -3.48 12.38 10.37
C VAL A 203 -2.64 11.11 10.51
N ALA A 204 -2.69 10.19 9.54
CA ALA A 204 -1.85 8.99 9.51
C ALA A 204 -0.35 9.33 9.52
N PHE A 205 0.04 10.33 8.72
CA PHE A 205 1.43 10.77 8.61
C PHE A 205 1.82 11.70 9.74
N ASP A 206 0.89 12.59 10.14
CA ASP A 206 1.09 13.50 11.26
C ASP A 206 1.32 12.71 12.55
N ASP A 207 0.44 11.76 12.89
CA ASP A 207 0.59 10.92 14.08
C ASP A 207 1.89 10.10 14.03
N MET A 208 2.26 9.53 12.88
CA MET A 208 3.50 8.76 12.76
C MET A 208 4.74 9.63 12.99
N CYS A 209 4.80 10.83 12.39
CA CYS A 209 5.93 11.74 12.51
C CYS A 209 5.98 12.44 13.88
N ASP A 210 4.84 12.84 14.43
CA ASP A 210 4.77 13.52 15.73
C ASP A 210 5.18 12.60 16.88
N ARG A 211 5.01 11.28 16.73
CA ARG A 211 5.55 10.28 17.67
C ARG A 211 7.07 10.17 17.63
N ALA A 212 7.75 10.78 16.67
CA ALA A 212 9.20 10.81 16.61
C ALA A 212 9.73 12.05 17.35
N PRO A 213 10.63 11.92 18.35
CA PRO A 213 11.22 13.08 19.04
C PRO A 213 11.89 14.10 18.12
N ALA A 214 12.36 13.67 16.94
CA ALA A 214 12.90 14.55 15.90
C ALA A 214 11.84 15.07 14.90
N GLY A 215 10.56 14.73 15.06
CA GLY A 215 9.48 15.11 14.14
C GLY A 215 9.50 14.42 12.79
N GLU A 216 10.37 13.42 12.62
CA GLU A 216 10.60 12.73 11.35
C GLU A 216 10.71 11.23 11.54
N VAL A 217 10.37 10.50 10.49
CA VAL A 217 10.57 9.05 10.41
C VAL A 217 11.53 8.68 9.29
N GLU A 218 12.09 7.48 9.37
CA GLU A 218 12.84 6.89 8.27
C GLU A 218 12.32 5.50 7.97
N ILE A 219 12.25 5.16 6.69
CA ILE A 219 11.86 3.83 6.26
C ILE A 219 12.98 2.84 6.56
N VAL A 220 12.61 1.67 7.06
CA VAL A 220 13.56 0.60 7.29
C VAL A 220 13.76 -0.18 5.99
N PRO A 221 14.98 -0.62 5.63
CA PRO A 221 15.23 -1.29 4.35
C PRO A 221 14.46 -2.58 4.12
N ASN A 222 14.04 -3.26 5.20
CA ASN A 222 13.23 -4.47 5.08
C ASN A 222 11.78 -4.15 4.69
N CYS A 223 11.25 -4.92 3.76
CA CYS A 223 9.86 -4.83 3.31
C CYS A 223 9.34 -6.23 3.05
N PHE A 224 8.22 -6.59 3.65
CA PHE A 224 7.50 -7.77 3.21
C PHE A 224 6.78 -7.47 1.91
N ARG A 225 7.01 -8.30 0.90
CA ARG A 225 6.32 -8.24 -0.40
C ARG A 225 5.55 -9.51 -0.58
N VAL A 226 4.24 -9.38 -0.55
CA VAL A 226 3.33 -10.52 -0.56
C VAL A 226 2.47 -10.45 -1.81
N ILE A 227 2.51 -11.50 -2.62
CA ILE A 227 1.56 -11.69 -3.72
C ILE A 227 0.32 -12.34 -3.12
N GLN A 228 -0.79 -11.63 -3.20
CA GLN A 228 -2.12 -12.11 -2.83
C GLN A 228 -2.83 -12.61 -4.09
N HIS A 229 -3.40 -13.80 -4.04
CA HIS A 229 -4.20 -14.37 -5.13
C HIS A 229 -5.66 -13.92 -5.04
N SER A 230 -5.84 -12.60 -5.09
CA SER A 230 -7.14 -11.96 -4.98
C SER A 230 -7.16 -10.58 -5.62
N ASN A 231 -8.35 -10.03 -5.82
CA ASN A 231 -8.55 -8.66 -6.24
C ASN A 231 -8.09 -7.68 -5.14
N TRP A 232 -7.53 -6.55 -5.55
CA TRP A 232 -6.93 -5.55 -4.66
C TRP A 232 -7.92 -4.95 -3.65
N LYS A 233 -9.21 -4.90 -3.98
CA LYS A 233 -10.26 -4.35 -3.09
C LYS A 233 -10.47 -5.22 -1.85
N ILE A 234 -10.36 -6.54 -1.96
CA ILE A 234 -10.53 -7.48 -0.83
C ILE A 234 -9.55 -7.17 0.31
N PHE A 235 -8.30 -6.84 -0.02
CA PHE A 235 -7.33 -6.43 0.99
C PHE A 235 -7.72 -5.12 1.69
N LEU A 236 -8.18 -4.12 0.94
CA LEU A 236 -8.54 -2.82 1.51
C LEU A 236 -9.76 -2.91 2.43
N GLU A 237 -10.72 -3.75 2.07
CA GLU A 237 -11.90 -4.05 2.89
C GLU A 237 -11.48 -4.70 4.21
N ASN A 238 -10.62 -5.71 4.17
CA ASN A 238 -10.10 -6.39 5.36
C ASN A 238 -9.40 -5.41 6.33
N GLN A 239 -8.65 -4.41 5.82
CA GLN A 239 -7.91 -3.48 6.68
C GLN A 239 -8.79 -2.60 7.58
N LEU A 240 -10.07 -2.48 7.27
CA LEU A 240 -11.02 -1.66 8.00
C LEU A 240 -12.16 -2.48 8.64
N ASP A 241 -12.10 -3.80 8.54
CA ASP A 241 -13.06 -4.69 9.17
C ASP A 241 -12.62 -5.04 10.58
N ALA A 242 -13.33 -4.52 11.58
CA ALA A 242 -13.06 -4.81 12.98
C ALA A 242 -13.59 -6.18 13.44
N LEU A 243 -14.42 -6.86 12.63
CA LEU A 243 -15.03 -8.14 13.05
C LEU A 243 -14.12 -9.35 12.76
N HIS A 244 -13.52 -9.41 11.54
CA HIS A 244 -12.77 -10.60 11.10
C HIS A 244 -11.65 -11.02 12.06
N PRO A 245 -10.92 -10.10 12.77
CA PRO A 245 -9.79 -10.52 13.59
C PRO A 245 -10.17 -11.51 14.69
N SER A 246 -11.34 -11.35 15.29
CA SER A 246 -11.85 -12.24 16.34
C SER A 246 -12.29 -13.61 15.83
N VAL A 247 -12.48 -13.76 14.54
CA VAL A 247 -12.89 -15.02 13.90
C VAL A 247 -11.70 -15.68 13.21
N VAL A 248 -11.07 -14.96 12.29
CA VAL A 248 -9.99 -15.48 11.44
C VAL A 248 -8.73 -15.77 12.27
N HIS A 249 -8.37 -14.87 13.20
CA HIS A 249 -7.14 -14.99 14.02
C HIS A 249 -7.37 -15.55 15.42
N GLN A 250 -8.55 -16.11 15.71
CA GLN A 250 -8.89 -16.59 17.04
C GLN A 250 -7.93 -17.70 17.52
N SER A 251 -7.55 -18.63 16.65
CA SER A 251 -6.63 -19.71 16.99
C SER A 251 -5.24 -19.19 17.36
N THR A 252 -4.74 -18.23 16.60
CA THR A 252 -3.48 -17.52 16.87
C THR A 252 -3.55 -16.75 18.19
N GLY A 253 -4.67 -16.05 18.41
CA GLY A 253 -4.93 -15.35 19.67
C GLY A 253 -4.90 -16.27 20.88
N ARG A 254 -5.53 -17.44 20.79
CA ARG A 254 -5.50 -18.47 21.86
C ARG A 254 -4.09 -18.97 22.12
N ALA A 255 -3.34 -19.30 21.07
CA ALA A 255 -1.94 -19.75 21.21
C ALA A 255 -1.06 -18.66 21.85
N ALA A 256 -1.22 -17.39 21.40
CA ALA A 256 -0.50 -16.26 21.97
C ALA A 256 -0.82 -16.07 23.47
N HIS A 257 -2.09 -16.19 23.85
CA HIS A 257 -2.54 -16.07 25.23
C HIS A 257 -1.94 -17.16 26.15
N GLU A 258 -1.90 -18.40 25.69
CA GLU A 258 -1.28 -19.49 26.46
C GLU A 258 0.24 -19.30 26.59
N VAL A 259 0.92 -18.88 25.53
CA VAL A 259 2.36 -18.59 25.57
C VAL A 259 2.66 -17.37 26.45
N GLU A 260 1.82 -16.32 26.40
CA GLU A 260 1.91 -15.15 27.27
C GLU A 260 1.92 -15.56 28.75
N LYS A 261 0.93 -16.35 29.20
CA LYS A 261 0.84 -16.88 30.56
C LYS A 261 2.07 -17.69 30.97
N GLN A 262 2.57 -18.55 30.07
CA GLN A 262 3.77 -19.37 30.36
C GLN A 262 5.02 -18.50 30.52
N ILE A 263 5.20 -17.48 29.68
CA ILE A 263 6.31 -16.53 29.78
C ILE A 263 6.20 -15.72 31.07
N GLU A 264 5.01 -15.18 31.38
CA GLU A 264 4.78 -14.42 32.61
C GLU A 264 5.08 -15.25 33.86
N LYS A 265 4.62 -16.50 33.93
CA LYS A 265 4.92 -17.41 35.03
C LYS A 265 6.42 -17.65 35.21
N ARG A 266 7.18 -17.71 34.13
CA ARG A 266 8.62 -18.01 34.14
C ARG A 266 9.49 -16.79 34.39
N THR A 267 9.11 -15.61 33.83
CA THR A 267 9.97 -14.42 33.78
C THR A 267 9.37 -13.19 34.48
N GLY A 268 8.12 -13.29 34.94
CA GLY A 268 7.37 -12.19 35.55
C GLY A 268 6.75 -11.21 34.55
N LYS A 269 7.10 -11.28 33.26
CA LYS A 269 6.59 -10.36 32.24
C LYS A 269 6.64 -10.99 30.85
N ALA A 270 5.57 -10.92 30.10
CA ALA A 270 5.55 -11.26 28.68
C ALA A 270 5.83 -10.03 27.77
N PRO A 271 6.36 -10.24 26.54
CA PRO A 271 6.46 -9.19 25.55
C PRO A 271 5.09 -8.64 25.15
N LEU A 272 5.00 -7.31 24.95
CA LEU A 272 3.75 -6.63 24.57
C LEU A 272 3.11 -7.21 23.30
N SER A 273 3.93 -7.71 22.36
CA SER A 273 3.45 -8.32 21.12
C SER A 273 2.56 -9.56 21.37
N TYR A 274 2.86 -10.37 22.39
CA TYR A 274 1.97 -11.50 22.75
C TYR A 274 0.66 -11.01 23.35
N HIS A 275 0.72 -9.99 24.19
CA HIS A 275 -0.50 -9.35 24.74
C HIS A 275 -1.40 -8.81 23.62
N MET A 276 -0.83 -8.14 22.65
CA MET A 276 -1.58 -7.61 21.49
C MET A 276 -2.22 -8.72 20.65
N LEU A 277 -1.52 -9.83 20.42
CA LEU A 277 -2.06 -10.98 19.68
C LEU A 277 -3.12 -11.73 20.49
N SER A 278 -2.96 -11.84 21.81
CA SER A 278 -3.93 -12.51 22.67
C SER A 278 -5.30 -11.83 22.66
N ALA A 279 -5.35 -10.54 22.31
CA ALA A 279 -6.57 -9.79 22.16
C ALA A 279 -7.55 -10.40 21.14
N PHE A 280 -7.03 -11.05 20.07
CA PHE A 280 -7.88 -11.71 19.06
C PHE A 280 -8.70 -12.89 19.63
N ALA A 281 -8.33 -13.44 20.77
CA ALA A 281 -9.09 -14.48 21.45
C ALA A 281 -9.76 -14.04 22.75
N THR A 282 -9.33 -12.93 23.33
CA THR A 282 -9.81 -12.46 24.65
C THR A 282 -10.77 -11.29 24.56
N VAL A 283 -10.75 -10.53 23.45
CA VAL A 283 -11.70 -9.45 23.20
C VAL A 283 -12.93 -10.01 22.52
N THR A 284 -14.09 -9.79 23.13
CA THR A 284 -15.39 -10.23 22.60
C THR A 284 -15.85 -9.32 21.46
N ILE A 285 -16.73 -9.83 20.58
CA ILE A 285 -17.19 -9.09 19.38
C ILE A 285 -17.84 -7.76 19.76
N ASP A 286 -18.64 -7.73 20.85
CA ASP A 286 -19.29 -6.52 21.36
C ASP A 286 -18.31 -5.41 21.76
N LYS A 287 -17.08 -5.77 22.14
CA LYS A 287 -16.02 -4.79 22.41
C LYS A 287 -15.42 -4.18 21.14
N TRP A 288 -15.44 -4.91 20.03
CA TRP A 288 -15.03 -4.39 18.74
C TRP A 288 -16.03 -3.35 18.19
N ASP A 289 -17.29 -3.41 18.62
CA ASP A 289 -18.27 -2.38 18.32
C ASP A 289 -17.98 -1.02 18.99
N ASN A 290 -17.09 -0.97 19.98
CA ASN A 290 -16.63 0.30 20.55
C ASN A 290 -15.63 1.05 19.63
N PHE A 291 -15.14 0.42 18.55
CA PHE A 291 -14.44 1.15 17.50
C PHE A 291 -15.42 2.06 16.76
N GLN A 292 -14.87 3.05 16.08
CA GLN A 292 -15.64 3.95 15.23
C GLN A 292 -14.92 4.09 13.89
N THR A 293 -15.67 4.19 12.81
CA THR A 293 -15.10 4.53 11.51
C THR A 293 -15.56 5.92 11.08
N LEU A 294 -14.60 6.68 10.56
CA LEU A 294 -14.81 8.00 9.99
C LEU A 294 -14.52 7.89 8.49
N ASN A 295 -15.55 8.09 7.68
CA ASN A 295 -15.48 7.87 6.23
C ASN A 295 -15.51 9.22 5.51
N TYR A 296 -14.50 9.48 4.70
CA TYR A 296 -14.23 10.76 4.06
C TYR A 296 -14.40 10.68 2.53
N PRO A 297 -14.48 11.83 1.85
CA PRO A 297 -14.42 11.87 0.39
C PRO A 297 -13.24 11.08 -0.19
N TYR A 298 -13.33 10.77 -1.47
CA TYR A 298 -12.35 9.97 -2.22
C TYR A 298 -12.21 8.50 -1.77
N GLY A 299 -13.07 8.00 -0.87
CA GLY A 299 -13.02 6.63 -0.36
C GLY A 299 -12.07 6.43 0.82
N HIS A 300 -11.55 7.52 1.40
CA HIS A 300 -10.68 7.45 2.57
C HIS A 300 -11.47 7.08 3.82
N CYS A 301 -10.79 6.42 4.77
CA CYS A 301 -11.42 6.05 6.03
C CYS A 301 -10.40 6.01 7.16
N ILE A 302 -10.84 6.37 8.37
CA ILE A 302 -10.10 6.25 9.61
C ILE A 302 -10.87 5.29 10.52
N LEU A 303 -10.21 4.22 10.99
CA LEU A 303 -10.69 3.36 12.07
C LEU A 303 -10.07 3.86 13.37
N THR A 304 -10.90 4.34 14.30
CA THR A 304 -10.51 4.80 15.64
C THR A 304 -10.76 3.72 16.68
N GLY A 305 -10.39 3.96 17.93
CA GLY A 305 -10.57 2.99 19.01
C GLY A 305 -9.38 2.06 19.16
N TYR A 306 -8.17 2.54 18.80
CA TYR A 306 -6.95 1.83 19.17
C TYR A 306 -6.95 1.56 20.67
N MET A 307 -6.80 0.33 21.08
CA MET A 307 -7.07 -0.20 22.43
C MET A 307 -6.26 0.46 23.56
N GLY A 308 -5.99 1.74 23.47
CA GLY A 308 -5.37 2.56 24.52
C GLY A 308 -4.04 2.00 25.04
N LEU A 309 -3.30 1.26 24.22
CA LEU A 309 -2.05 0.61 24.61
C LEU A 309 -0.97 1.66 24.87
N ARG A 310 -1.05 2.22 26.07
CA ARG A 310 0.01 3.05 26.65
C ARG A 310 0.61 2.27 27.84
N PRO A 311 1.45 1.27 27.56
CA PRO A 311 2.01 0.43 28.62
C PRO A 311 2.89 1.31 29.55
N LYS A 312 2.85 0.98 30.83
CA LYS A 312 3.64 1.69 31.88
C LYS A 312 4.98 0.99 32.14
N ASP A 313 5.52 0.33 31.12
CA ASP A 313 6.84 -0.31 31.25
C ASP A 313 7.99 0.72 31.15
N PRO A 314 9.22 0.36 31.62
CA PRO A 314 10.35 1.28 31.62
C PRO A 314 10.70 1.87 30.26
N ASP A 315 10.54 1.11 29.17
CA ASP A 315 10.84 1.58 27.80
C ASP A 315 9.84 2.63 27.34
N THR A 316 8.55 2.45 27.64
CA THR A 316 7.52 3.46 27.36
C THR A 316 7.75 4.73 28.17
N VAL A 317 8.07 4.60 29.47
CA VAL A 317 8.39 5.77 30.33
C VAL A 317 9.63 6.50 29.81
N ALA A 318 10.67 5.79 29.37
CA ALA A 318 11.86 6.40 28.77
C ALA A 318 11.53 7.14 27.46
N TYR A 319 10.69 6.54 26.62
CA TYR A 319 10.23 7.16 25.39
C TYR A 319 9.39 8.42 25.65
N GLU A 320 8.44 8.39 26.58
CA GLU A 320 7.65 9.56 26.97
C GLU A 320 8.56 10.71 27.46
N LYS A 321 9.61 10.41 28.23
CA LYS A 321 10.59 11.42 28.63
C LYS A 321 11.30 12.06 27.43
N THR A 322 11.61 11.30 26.38
CA THR A 322 12.20 11.86 25.15
C THR A 322 11.25 12.77 24.39
N LEU A 323 9.96 12.41 24.34
CA LEU A 323 8.92 13.26 23.75
C LEU A 323 8.72 14.54 24.58
N ILE A 324 8.63 14.44 25.90
CA ILE A 324 8.49 15.59 26.79
C ILE A 324 9.68 16.56 26.64
N LYS A 325 10.88 16.01 26.49
CA LYS A 325 12.08 16.82 26.21
C LYS A 325 12.01 17.56 24.88
N ALA A 326 11.44 16.91 23.85
CA ALA A 326 11.32 17.47 22.49
C ALA A 326 10.19 18.48 22.37
N TYR A 327 9.01 18.19 22.95
CA TYR A 327 7.76 18.90 22.67
C TYR A 327 7.08 19.52 23.92
N GLY A 328 7.58 19.24 25.11
CA GLY A 328 6.92 19.59 26.36
C GLY A 328 5.79 18.61 26.74
N LYS A 329 5.36 18.68 28.01
CA LYS A 329 4.41 17.72 28.59
C LYS A 329 3.04 17.76 27.88
N GLN A 330 2.47 18.97 27.71
CA GLN A 330 1.14 19.11 27.10
C GLN A 330 1.10 18.52 25.70
N ARG A 331 2.06 18.90 24.83
CA ARG A 331 2.08 18.39 23.44
C ARG A 331 2.33 16.90 23.38
N THR A 332 3.14 16.35 24.29
CA THR A 332 3.35 14.90 24.40
C THR A 332 2.03 14.16 24.72
N GLU A 333 1.24 14.69 25.66
CA GLU A 333 -0.06 14.08 25.96
C GLU A 333 -1.02 14.14 24.76
N GLU A 334 -1.06 15.25 24.02
CA GLU A 334 -1.85 15.38 22.80
C GLU A 334 -1.45 14.34 21.74
N ILE A 335 -0.12 14.19 21.49
CA ILE A 335 0.42 13.20 20.55
C ILE A 335 0.01 11.77 20.94
N LEU A 336 0.19 11.42 22.21
CA LEU A 336 -0.07 10.07 22.68
C LEU A 336 -1.56 9.78 22.89
N ALA A 337 -2.41 10.84 22.91
CA ALA A 337 -3.86 10.71 22.96
C ALA A 337 -4.51 10.43 21.60
N VAL A 338 -3.76 10.56 20.49
CA VAL A 338 -4.28 10.23 19.16
C VAL A 338 -4.71 8.76 19.12
N ASN A 339 -6.00 8.54 18.92
CA ASN A 339 -6.63 7.23 19.02
C ASN A 339 -7.07 6.72 17.65
N ILE A 340 -6.10 6.38 16.82
CA ILE A 340 -6.34 5.77 15.51
C ILE A 340 -5.77 4.35 15.47
N HIS A 341 -6.46 3.45 14.79
CA HIS A 341 -6.01 2.07 14.56
C HIS A 341 -5.45 1.92 13.16
N HIS A 342 -6.28 2.20 12.16
CA HIS A 342 -5.91 2.20 10.75
C HIS A 342 -6.41 3.45 10.05
N VAL A 343 -5.63 3.94 9.09
CA VAL A 343 -6.07 4.94 8.10
C VAL A 343 -5.94 4.35 6.72
N LEU A 344 -7.04 4.29 6.00
CA LEU A 344 -7.06 3.92 4.59
C LEU A 344 -7.04 5.19 3.73
N ILE A 345 -6.06 5.28 2.85
CA ILE A 345 -5.98 6.26 1.78
C ILE A 345 -6.23 5.53 0.48
N TYR A 346 -7.49 5.58 0.01
CA TYR A 346 -7.92 4.90 -1.18
C TYR A 346 -7.22 5.48 -2.43
N PRO A 347 -6.85 4.67 -3.44
CA PRO A 347 -7.16 3.25 -3.58
C PRO A 347 -6.04 2.29 -3.12
N GLY A 348 -4.95 2.75 -2.55
CA GLY A 348 -3.81 1.86 -2.47
C GLY A 348 -2.92 1.98 -1.24
N LEU A 349 -3.39 2.57 -0.13
CA LEU A 349 -2.53 2.75 1.03
C LEU A 349 -3.30 2.52 2.34
N SER A 350 -2.76 1.67 3.21
CA SER A 350 -3.21 1.49 4.59
C SER A 350 -2.07 1.82 5.53
N VAL A 351 -2.32 2.69 6.52
CA VAL A 351 -1.33 3.17 7.48
C VAL A 351 -1.77 2.84 8.90
N GLN A 352 -0.87 2.25 9.67
CA GLN A 352 -1.03 1.97 11.09
C GLN A 352 0.05 2.73 11.86
N SER A 353 -0.15 4.02 12.04
CA SER A 353 0.85 4.95 12.54
C SER A 353 1.35 4.66 13.96
N PRO A 354 0.50 4.25 14.96
CA PRO A 354 0.99 3.90 16.30
C PRO A 354 1.97 2.73 16.31
N LEU A 355 1.94 1.88 15.27
CA LEU A 355 2.83 0.72 15.10
C LEU A 355 3.89 0.93 14.01
N GLN A 356 4.03 2.13 13.49
CA GLN A 356 4.98 2.56 12.47
C GLN A 356 4.94 1.68 11.21
N GLN A 357 3.74 1.33 10.74
CA GLN A 357 3.54 0.47 9.57
C GLN A 357 2.77 1.17 8.47
N LEU A 358 3.12 0.81 7.24
CA LEU A 358 2.46 1.25 6.04
C LEU A 358 2.37 0.08 5.06
N ARG A 359 1.21 -0.10 4.44
CA ARG A 359 0.95 -1.15 3.46
C ARG A 359 0.52 -0.52 2.15
N ALA A 360 1.38 -0.61 1.12
CA ALA A 360 1.10 -0.11 -0.22
C ALA A 360 0.59 -1.25 -1.10
N VAL A 361 -0.56 -1.05 -1.71
CA VAL A 361 -1.25 -2.01 -2.56
C VAL A 361 -0.95 -1.72 -4.02
N ARG A 362 -0.51 -2.73 -4.76
CA ARG A 362 -0.18 -2.66 -6.18
C ARG A 362 -0.97 -3.73 -6.94
N PRO A 363 -2.07 -3.37 -7.61
CA PRO A 363 -2.81 -4.32 -8.43
C PRO A 363 -1.94 -4.84 -9.59
N LEU A 364 -1.82 -6.15 -9.73
CA LEU A 364 -1.06 -6.80 -10.80
C LEU A 364 -1.97 -7.46 -11.84
N GLY A 365 -3.15 -7.87 -11.45
CA GLY A 365 -4.19 -8.51 -12.25
C GLY A 365 -5.51 -8.51 -11.50
N VAL A 366 -6.58 -8.91 -12.16
CA VAL A 366 -7.90 -9.00 -11.56
C VAL A 366 -7.92 -9.91 -10.32
N ASP A 367 -7.08 -10.95 -10.34
CA ASP A 367 -6.94 -12.00 -9.32
C ASP A 367 -5.59 -11.97 -8.60
N ARG A 368 -4.82 -10.89 -8.76
CA ARG A 368 -3.46 -10.84 -8.24
C ARG A 368 -3.06 -9.45 -7.80
N THR A 369 -2.65 -9.33 -6.55
CA THR A 369 -2.27 -8.08 -5.89
C THR A 369 -0.92 -8.24 -5.20
N LEU A 370 -0.01 -7.29 -5.38
CA LEU A 370 1.20 -7.15 -4.57
C LEU A 370 0.91 -6.20 -3.42
N THR A 371 1.15 -6.63 -2.19
CA THR A 371 1.18 -5.75 -1.02
C THR A 371 2.61 -5.57 -0.56
N GLU A 372 3.07 -4.32 -0.50
CA GLU A 372 4.35 -3.93 0.06
C GLU A 372 4.13 -3.42 1.47
N ILE A 373 4.67 -4.13 2.47
CA ILE A 373 4.47 -3.81 3.88
C ILE A 373 5.77 -3.23 4.42
N TRP A 374 5.74 -1.95 4.78
CA TRP A 374 6.88 -1.17 5.22
C TRP A 374 6.81 -0.89 6.72
N HIS A 375 7.98 -0.84 7.35
CA HIS A 375 8.16 -0.44 8.73
C HIS A 375 9.03 0.81 8.81
N PHE A 376 8.72 1.68 9.76
CA PHE A 376 9.41 2.96 9.96
C PHE A 376 10.08 3.01 11.34
N ARG A 377 11.19 3.72 11.41
CA ARG A 377 11.85 4.08 12.66
C ARG A 377 11.50 5.52 13.00
N LEU A 378 11.10 5.75 14.24
CA LEU A 378 10.89 7.10 14.79
C LEU A 378 12.26 7.72 15.10
N LYS A 379 12.66 8.77 14.39
CA LYS A 379 13.94 9.42 14.63
C LYS A 379 14.00 10.05 16.03
N GLY A 380 15.06 9.75 16.77
CA GLY A 380 15.25 10.24 18.14
C GLY A 380 14.55 9.43 19.22
N ALA A 381 13.71 8.44 18.87
CA ALA A 381 13.13 7.53 19.85
C ALA A 381 14.14 6.48 20.36
N PRO A 382 13.98 5.99 21.62
CA PRO A 382 14.81 4.91 22.13
C PRO A 382 14.74 3.64 21.27
N GLU A 383 15.85 2.94 21.13
CA GLU A 383 15.96 1.70 20.35
C GLU A 383 14.94 0.62 20.78
N ALA A 384 14.56 0.59 22.05
CA ALA A 384 13.57 -0.35 22.59
C ALA A 384 12.18 -0.19 21.91
N ILE A 385 11.80 1.05 21.58
CA ILE A 385 10.53 1.33 20.86
C ILE A 385 10.59 0.77 19.45
N TYR A 386 11.69 0.96 18.74
CA TYR A 386 11.89 0.37 17.43
C TYR A 386 11.85 -1.15 17.47
N ARG A 387 12.55 -1.78 18.41
CA ARG A 387 12.55 -3.26 18.55
C ARG A 387 11.16 -3.79 18.86
N ARG A 388 10.38 -3.09 19.67
CA ARG A 388 9.00 -3.48 20.00
C ARG A 388 8.09 -3.44 18.78
N SER A 389 8.10 -2.34 18.03
CA SER A 389 7.28 -2.21 16.83
C SER A 389 7.74 -3.17 15.71
N LEU A 390 9.04 -3.43 15.59
CA LEU A 390 9.59 -4.42 14.66
C LEU A 390 9.17 -5.86 15.04
N ALA A 391 9.15 -6.20 16.33
CA ALA A 391 8.66 -7.51 16.77
C ALA A 391 7.19 -7.71 16.39
N TYR A 392 6.35 -6.72 16.63
CA TYR A 392 4.95 -6.76 16.21
C TYR A 392 4.81 -6.85 14.68
N TYR A 393 5.55 -6.02 13.94
CA TYR A 393 5.59 -6.06 12.48
C TYR A 393 5.93 -7.46 11.95
N ASN A 394 6.95 -8.11 12.50
CA ASN A 394 7.33 -9.46 12.10
C ASN A 394 6.25 -10.50 12.44
N LEU A 395 5.63 -10.40 13.61
CA LEU A 395 4.60 -11.35 14.04
C LEU A 395 3.29 -11.23 13.24
N VAL A 396 2.89 -10.02 12.87
CA VAL A 396 1.60 -9.79 12.21
C VAL A 396 1.72 -9.81 10.69
N ASN A 397 2.78 -9.22 10.13
CA ASN A 397 2.84 -8.96 8.68
C ASN A 397 3.69 -9.96 7.90
N SER A 398 4.48 -10.79 8.57
CA SER A 398 5.24 -11.81 7.87
C SER A 398 4.30 -12.89 7.31
N PRO A 399 4.42 -13.28 6.03
CA PRO A 399 3.64 -14.39 5.47
C PRO A 399 4.03 -15.76 6.07
N ALA A 400 5.14 -15.81 6.83
CA ALA A 400 5.57 -17.01 7.54
C ALA A 400 4.95 -17.15 8.95
N THR A 401 4.11 -16.19 9.36
CA THR A 401 3.36 -16.22 10.63
C THR A 401 1.87 -16.45 10.37
N LEU A 402 1.14 -16.81 11.43
CA LEU A 402 -0.26 -17.22 11.28
C LEU A 402 -1.19 -16.06 10.89
N ILE A 403 -0.96 -14.83 11.39
CA ILE A 403 -1.88 -13.70 11.15
C ILE A 403 -2.01 -13.38 9.66
N ASN A 404 -0.91 -13.06 9.00
CA ASN A 404 -0.95 -12.73 7.57
C ASN A 404 -1.33 -13.95 6.71
N ALA A 405 -0.91 -15.16 7.10
CA ALA A 405 -1.26 -16.38 6.38
C ALA A 405 -2.77 -16.68 6.44
N ASP A 406 -3.42 -16.46 7.59
CA ASP A 406 -4.86 -16.60 7.76
C ASP A 406 -5.62 -15.65 6.83
N ASP A 407 -5.18 -14.38 6.73
CA ASP A 407 -5.76 -13.39 5.82
C ASP A 407 -5.59 -13.79 4.37
N LEU A 408 -4.38 -14.19 3.96
CA LEU A 408 -4.07 -14.57 2.58
C LEU A 408 -4.92 -15.74 2.11
N GLU A 409 -5.16 -16.72 2.96
CA GLU A 409 -6.04 -17.87 2.66
C GLU A 409 -7.49 -17.41 2.47
N ASN A 410 -7.99 -16.50 3.32
CA ASN A 410 -9.33 -15.98 3.18
C ASN A 410 -9.48 -15.08 1.96
N PHE A 411 -8.49 -14.25 1.61
CA PHE A 411 -8.53 -13.45 0.38
C PHE A 411 -8.62 -14.33 -0.87
N TRP A 412 -7.82 -15.40 -0.93
CA TRP A 412 -7.92 -16.39 -2.00
C TRP A 412 -9.29 -17.04 -2.07
N LYS A 413 -9.81 -17.54 -0.92
CA LYS A 413 -11.15 -18.16 -0.85
C LYS A 413 -12.25 -17.22 -1.28
N CYS A 414 -12.23 -15.96 -0.84
CA CYS A 414 -13.18 -14.94 -1.26
C CYS A 414 -13.15 -14.77 -2.78
N HIS A 415 -11.96 -14.62 -3.37
CA HIS A 415 -11.84 -14.43 -4.81
C HIS A 415 -12.32 -15.66 -5.59
N GLN A 416 -11.99 -16.88 -5.16
CA GLN A 416 -12.48 -18.12 -5.77
C GLN A 416 -14.01 -18.25 -5.66
N GLY A 417 -14.57 -17.90 -4.50
CA GLY A 417 -16.02 -17.90 -4.30
C GLY A 417 -16.74 -16.90 -5.20
N LEU A 418 -16.19 -15.69 -5.34
CA LEU A 418 -16.74 -14.64 -6.21
C LEU A 418 -16.66 -14.99 -7.71
N ALA A 419 -15.70 -15.81 -8.11
CA ALA A 419 -15.59 -16.29 -9.49
C ALA A 419 -16.66 -17.33 -9.86
N SER A 420 -17.37 -17.90 -8.86
CA SER A 420 -18.45 -18.86 -9.09
C SER A 420 -19.79 -18.17 -9.39
N ASP A 421 -20.73 -18.90 -10.01
CA ASP A 421 -22.09 -18.44 -10.29
C ASP A 421 -23.06 -18.65 -9.09
N GLY A 422 -22.51 -18.79 -7.87
CA GLY A 422 -23.27 -19.03 -6.66
C GLY A 422 -24.05 -17.83 -6.11
N GLY A 423 -23.84 -16.65 -6.68
CA GLY A 423 -24.53 -15.41 -6.32
C GLY A 423 -23.95 -14.21 -7.06
N ASP A 424 -24.79 -13.21 -7.30
CA ASP A 424 -24.41 -12.02 -8.09
C ASP A 424 -23.90 -10.85 -7.24
N TRP A 425 -24.17 -10.87 -5.93
CA TRP A 425 -23.97 -9.74 -5.07
C TRP A 425 -23.07 -10.06 -3.87
N VAL A 426 -22.22 -9.11 -3.53
CA VAL A 426 -21.44 -9.05 -2.29
C VAL A 426 -22.13 -8.07 -1.36
N SER A 427 -22.45 -8.51 -0.13
CA SER A 427 -23.17 -7.69 0.85
C SER A 427 -22.21 -6.82 1.66
N PHE A 428 -22.63 -5.57 1.89
CA PHE A 428 -22.07 -4.62 2.86
C PHE A 428 -23.18 -4.09 3.78
N GLY A 429 -24.13 -4.97 4.15
CA GLY A 429 -25.34 -4.62 4.88
C GLY A 429 -25.17 -4.48 6.39
N ARG A 430 -24.02 -4.90 6.97
CA ARG A 430 -23.83 -4.82 8.43
C ARG A 430 -23.85 -3.37 8.90
N HIS A 431 -24.79 -3.07 9.83
CA HIS A 431 -25.11 -1.73 10.34
C HIS A 431 -25.48 -0.70 9.23
N HIS A 432 -25.98 -1.13 8.07
CA HIS A 432 -26.51 -0.22 7.06
C HIS A 432 -27.72 0.53 7.64
N GLY A 433 -27.77 1.86 7.42
CA GLY A 433 -28.82 2.74 7.97
C GLY A 433 -28.53 3.27 9.37
N HIS A 434 -27.41 2.88 9.99
CA HIS A 434 -26.94 3.43 11.28
C HIS A 434 -25.81 4.47 11.11
N ASP A 435 -25.49 4.81 9.88
CA ASP A 435 -24.43 5.77 9.56
C ASP A 435 -24.94 7.21 9.80
N LEU A 436 -24.07 8.07 10.34
CA LEU A 436 -24.35 9.47 10.65
C LEU A 436 -23.64 10.37 9.63
N GLU A 437 -24.39 11.10 8.82
CA GLU A 437 -23.82 12.10 7.92
C GLU A 437 -23.61 13.42 8.64
N LYS A 438 -22.38 13.94 8.61
CA LYS A 438 -22.01 15.22 9.21
C LYS A 438 -20.95 15.90 8.37
N ASP A 439 -21.23 17.11 7.88
CA ASP A 439 -20.27 17.96 7.14
C ASP A 439 -19.54 17.23 6.00
N GLY A 440 -20.26 16.37 5.25
CA GLY A 440 -19.70 15.58 4.15
C GLY A 440 -18.87 14.36 4.56
N THR A 441 -18.82 14.08 5.86
CA THR A 441 -18.21 12.90 6.44
C THR A 441 -19.31 11.92 6.87
N VAL A 442 -19.06 10.62 6.74
CA VAL A 442 -19.95 9.57 7.23
C VAL A 442 -19.27 8.88 8.40
N GLU A 443 -19.87 9.02 9.58
CA GLU A 443 -19.41 8.38 10.81
C GLU A 443 -20.30 7.19 11.15
N THR A 444 -19.72 6.12 11.70
CA THR A 444 -20.54 5.04 12.27
C THR A 444 -21.14 5.49 13.58
N ALA A 445 -22.40 5.11 13.84
CA ALA A 445 -23.04 5.37 15.12
C ALA A 445 -22.24 4.74 16.28
N PRO A 446 -22.38 5.24 17.52
CA PRO A 446 -21.81 4.60 18.70
C PRO A 446 -22.20 3.12 18.77
N ASN A 447 -21.27 2.26 19.16
CA ASN A 447 -21.42 0.80 19.25
C ASN A 447 -21.74 0.13 17.89
N CYS A 448 -21.26 0.71 16.79
CA CYS A 448 -21.34 0.15 15.44
C CYS A 448 -19.94 0.04 14.79
N GLY A 449 -18.90 -0.16 15.58
CA GLY A 449 -17.50 -0.22 15.10
C GLY A 449 -17.21 -1.36 14.15
N THR A 450 -18.02 -2.42 14.15
CA THR A 450 -17.96 -3.51 13.18
C THR A 450 -18.73 -3.20 11.89
N SER A 451 -19.26 -1.98 11.71
CA SER A 451 -19.99 -1.56 10.50
C SER A 451 -19.18 -1.74 9.23
N GLU A 452 -19.88 -2.09 8.13
CA GLU A 452 -19.32 -2.11 6.77
C GLU A 452 -19.39 -0.75 6.05
N ALA A 453 -19.62 0.35 6.81
CA ALA A 453 -19.58 1.71 6.28
C ALA A 453 -18.29 2.03 5.51
N PRO A 454 -17.08 1.58 5.93
CA PRO A 454 -15.85 1.78 5.15
C PRO A 454 -15.91 1.14 3.76
N MET A 455 -16.48 -0.07 3.66
CA MET A 455 -16.62 -0.79 2.38
C MET A 455 -17.61 -0.05 1.47
N ARG A 456 -18.76 0.37 2.01
CA ARG A 456 -19.73 1.20 1.29
C ARG A 456 -19.11 2.50 0.78
N ASN A 457 -18.31 3.18 1.61
CA ASN A 457 -17.60 4.41 1.22
C ASN A 457 -16.58 4.17 0.09
N GLN A 458 -15.82 3.08 0.16
CA GLN A 458 -14.88 2.69 -0.90
C GLN A 458 -15.61 2.41 -2.22
N MET A 459 -16.73 1.70 -2.19
CA MET A 459 -17.52 1.40 -3.38
C MET A 459 -18.24 2.62 -3.95
N LYS A 460 -18.68 3.55 -3.11
CA LYS A 460 -19.19 4.85 -3.54
C LYS A 460 -18.12 5.64 -4.30
N ALA A 461 -16.90 5.70 -3.78
CA ALA A 461 -15.77 6.34 -4.44
C ALA A 461 -15.39 5.61 -5.74
N TRP A 462 -15.33 4.28 -5.74
CA TRP A 462 -15.12 3.45 -6.92
C TRP A 462 -16.10 3.82 -8.03
N ALA A 463 -17.41 3.85 -7.71
CA ALA A 463 -18.45 4.18 -8.69
C ALA A 463 -18.29 5.61 -9.24
N GLN A 464 -17.84 6.57 -8.42
CA GLN A 464 -17.56 7.94 -8.87
C GLN A 464 -16.39 7.98 -9.86
N TYR A 465 -15.27 7.33 -9.55
CA TYR A 465 -14.11 7.26 -10.44
C TYR A 465 -14.42 6.50 -11.74
N MET A 466 -15.22 5.46 -11.67
CA MET A 466 -15.54 4.64 -12.84
C MET A 466 -16.53 5.29 -13.80
N ARG A 467 -17.20 6.37 -13.39
CA ARG A 467 -18.08 7.20 -14.27
C ARG A 467 -17.29 8.21 -15.13
N ALA A 468 -16.08 8.54 -14.73
CA ALA A 468 -15.26 9.60 -15.34
C ALA A 468 -14.67 9.23 -16.73
#